data_570b9a703f0a8a769529a1ab6c33b255
#
_entry.id   570b9a703f0a8a769529a1ab6c33b255
#
_cell.length_a   1.000
_cell.length_b   1.000
_cell.length_c   1.000
_cell.angle_alpha   90.00
_cell.angle_beta   90.00
_cell.angle_gamma   90.00
#
_symmetry.space_group_name_H-M   'P 1'
#
loop_
_entity.id
_entity.type
_entity.pdbx_description
1 polymer ?
#
loop_
_entity_poly.entity_id
_entity_poly.type
_entity_poly.pdbx_seq_one_letter_code
_entity_poly.pdbx_strand_id
1 'polypeptide(L)'
;MGRVILSGASKGMTKPTVGAPISELAVGSPVRLSVNGTVTDFLIVNQGIPSNSILYDSSCNGTWLLMKNIYENRVWQSGNINKYESSDIHTYLNNTFLNLFESNIRDAIKQVKLPYRKNGGSGGSDQSGANGLLCKIFLLSGYEIG
;
A
#
# COMPACT_ATOMS: atom_id res chain seq x y z
N MET A 1 -6.01 -8.56 0.03
CA MET A 1 -4.55 -8.39 -0.05
C MET A 1 -4.18 -6.96 0.26
N GLY A 2 -3.29 -6.73 1.21
CA GLY A 2 -2.80 -5.39 1.53
C GLY A 2 -1.62 -5.00 0.64
N ARG A 3 -1.59 -3.76 0.18
CA ARG A 3 -0.47 -3.14 -0.55
C ARG A 3 0.23 -2.10 0.29
N VAL A 4 1.54 -1.99 0.12
CA VAL A 4 2.40 -1.05 0.82
C VAL A 4 3.34 -0.37 -0.18
N ILE A 5 3.50 0.94 -0.09
CA ILE A 5 4.49 1.69 -0.85
C ILE A 5 5.63 2.11 0.08
N LEU A 6 6.85 1.74 -0.27
CA LEU A 6 8.04 2.12 0.47
C LEU A 6 8.82 3.22 -0.25
N SER A 7 9.30 4.21 0.49
CA SER A 7 10.27 5.17 -0.03
C SER A 7 11.68 4.66 0.23
N GLY A 8 12.46 4.48 -0.82
CA GLY A 8 13.87 4.20 -0.67
C GLY A 8 14.63 5.46 -0.29
N ALA A 9 14.99 5.63 0.95
CA ALA A 9 16.13 6.38 1.42
C ALA A 9 16.34 6.10 2.90
N SER A 10 17.28 5.28 3.25
CA SER A 10 17.87 5.26 4.59
C SER A 10 19.32 5.71 4.49
N LYS A 11 19.62 6.90 5.00
CA LYS A 11 20.96 7.29 5.39
C LYS A 11 21.20 6.84 6.83
N GLY A 12 22.15 5.91 6.98
CA GLY A 12 22.91 5.72 8.21
C GLY A 12 22.32 4.77 9.21
N MET A 13 22.66 3.48 9.08
CA MET A 13 23.13 2.65 10.19
C MET A 13 23.78 1.38 9.64
N THR A 14 24.88 1.00 10.24
CA THR A 14 25.81 -0.05 9.84
C THR A 14 25.19 -1.44 9.83
N LYS A 15 25.24 -2.04 8.67
CA LYS A 15 25.38 -3.45 8.28
C LYS A 15 24.56 -4.54 9.00
N PRO A 16 23.68 -5.22 8.25
CA PRO A 16 24.09 -6.52 7.70
C PRO A 16 24.04 -6.52 6.18
N THR A 17 24.73 -7.44 5.60
CA THR A 17 24.93 -7.71 4.18
C THR A 17 23.62 -7.75 3.40
N VAL A 18 23.29 -6.96 2.78
CA VAL A 18 23.21 -6.16 1.64
C VAL A 18 22.60 -6.91 0.46
N GLY A 19 21.27 -6.87 0.37
CA GLY A 19 20.59 -6.89 -0.91
C GLY A 19 20.58 -5.48 -1.51
N ALA A 20 20.45 -5.36 -2.82
CA ALA A 20 20.21 -4.09 -3.45
C ALA A 20 19.01 -3.38 -2.80
N PRO A 21 19.00 -2.04 -2.76
CA PRO A 21 17.83 -1.30 -2.31
C PRO A 21 16.57 -1.78 -3.05
N ILE A 22 15.45 -1.88 -2.35
CA ILE A 22 14.21 -2.38 -2.97
C ILE A 22 13.78 -1.55 -4.19
N SER A 23 14.18 -0.29 -4.27
CA SER A 23 13.96 0.60 -5.41
C SER A 23 14.71 0.19 -6.68
N GLU A 24 15.75 -0.65 -6.56
CA GLU A 24 16.55 -1.15 -7.67
C GLU A 24 16.17 -2.57 -8.10
N LEU A 25 15.32 -3.22 -7.34
CA LEU A 25 14.86 -4.57 -7.66
C LEU A 25 13.81 -4.52 -8.79
N ALA A 26 13.84 -5.53 -9.66
CA ALA A 26 12.87 -5.65 -10.74
C ALA A 26 11.45 -5.92 -10.21
N VAL A 27 10.44 -5.50 -10.97
CA VAL A 27 9.05 -5.92 -10.78
C VAL A 27 8.98 -7.45 -10.84
N GLY A 28 8.24 -8.06 -9.94
CA GLY A 28 8.17 -9.51 -9.74
C GLY A 28 9.16 -10.06 -8.70
N SER A 29 10.14 -9.28 -8.26
CA SER A 29 11.09 -9.71 -7.24
C SER A 29 10.40 -9.91 -5.89
N PRO A 30 10.76 -10.98 -5.14
CA PRO A 30 10.26 -11.18 -3.80
C PRO A 30 10.97 -10.27 -2.80
N VAL A 31 10.22 -9.77 -1.83
CA VAL A 31 10.72 -9.00 -0.68
C VAL A 31 10.15 -9.62 0.59
N ARG A 32 10.97 -9.73 1.64
CA ARG A 32 10.55 -10.25 2.93
C ARG A 32 10.54 -9.15 3.97
N LEU A 33 9.41 -8.97 4.63
CA LEU A 33 9.23 -8.01 5.72
C LEU A 33 8.68 -8.71 6.95
N SER A 34 9.06 -8.25 8.12
CA SER A 34 8.45 -8.71 9.37
C SER A 34 7.10 -8.03 9.57
N VAL A 35 6.05 -8.82 9.73
CA VAL A 35 4.70 -8.40 10.10
C VAL A 35 4.29 -9.14 11.36
N ASN A 36 4.05 -8.43 12.43
CA ASN A 36 3.76 -9.01 13.75
C ASN A 36 4.78 -10.08 14.18
N GLY A 37 6.08 -9.78 13.99
CA GLY A 37 7.17 -10.69 14.32
C GLY A 37 7.33 -11.90 13.38
N THR A 38 6.50 -12.03 12.35
CA THR A 38 6.55 -13.14 11.38
C THR A 38 7.08 -12.65 10.04
N VAL A 39 8.06 -13.36 9.48
CA VAL A 39 8.59 -13.08 8.14
C VAL A 39 7.50 -13.35 7.11
N THR A 40 7.14 -12.34 6.36
CA THR A 40 6.04 -12.36 5.39
C THR A 40 6.57 -12.01 4.00
N ASP A 41 6.18 -12.78 3.00
CA ASP A 41 6.59 -12.57 1.61
C ASP A 41 5.71 -11.54 0.91
N PHE A 42 6.37 -10.61 0.22
CA PHE A 42 5.77 -9.62 -0.68
C PHE A 42 6.37 -9.75 -2.07
N LEU A 43 5.68 -9.22 -3.06
CA LEU A 43 6.16 -9.08 -4.44
C LEU A 43 6.23 -7.60 -4.80
N ILE A 44 7.28 -7.19 -5.48
CA ILE A 44 7.33 -5.89 -6.14
C ILE A 44 6.39 -5.95 -7.34
N VAL A 45 5.39 -5.08 -7.37
CA VAL A 45 4.38 -5.05 -8.45
C VAL A 45 4.44 -3.80 -9.30
N ASN A 46 5.16 -2.76 -8.84
CA ASN A 46 5.45 -1.57 -9.63
C ASN A 46 6.66 -0.83 -9.04
N GLN A 47 7.41 -0.13 -9.88
CA GLN A 47 8.45 0.83 -9.51
C GLN A 47 8.07 2.20 -10.07
N GLY A 48 8.16 3.23 -9.24
CA GLY A 48 7.79 4.59 -9.63
C GLY A 48 6.27 4.86 -9.54
N ILE A 49 5.80 5.83 -10.31
CA ILE A 49 4.37 6.13 -10.46
C ILE A 49 3.79 5.13 -11.47
N PRO A 50 2.61 4.53 -11.21
CA PRO A 50 1.95 3.65 -12.18
C PRO A 50 1.76 4.32 -13.54
N SER A 51 1.72 3.52 -14.61
CA SER A 51 1.73 4.00 -16.00
C SER A 51 0.61 4.99 -16.33
N ASN A 52 -0.55 4.90 -15.68
CA ASN A 52 -1.61 5.90 -15.80
C ASN A 52 -1.39 7.06 -14.83
N SER A 53 -0.36 7.88 -15.09
CA SER A 53 0.06 8.97 -14.21
C SER A 53 -0.99 10.07 -14.00
N ILE A 54 -2.05 10.11 -14.80
CA ILE A 54 -3.18 11.06 -14.60
C ILE A 54 -3.99 10.68 -13.35
N LEU A 55 -4.08 9.39 -13.07
CA LEU A 55 -4.84 8.88 -11.92
C LEU A 55 -4.06 8.99 -10.60
N TYR A 56 -2.73 8.90 -10.66
CA TYR A 56 -1.89 8.80 -9.46
C TYR A 56 -1.16 10.11 -9.15
N ASP A 57 -1.26 10.51 -7.89
CA ASP A 57 -0.51 11.66 -7.35
C ASP A 57 0.99 11.35 -7.29
N SER A 58 1.83 12.40 -7.31
CA SER A 58 3.29 12.25 -7.21
C SER A 58 3.74 11.55 -5.92
N SER A 59 2.93 11.55 -4.87
CA SER A 59 3.17 10.77 -3.66
C SER A 59 3.28 9.27 -3.93
N CYS A 60 2.67 8.79 -5.02
CA CYS A 60 2.69 7.38 -5.44
C CYS A 60 4.03 6.93 -6.05
N ASN A 61 4.99 7.85 -6.24
CA ASN A 61 6.33 7.50 -6.72
C ASN A 61 7.10 6.70 -5.67
N GLY A 62 7.30 5.42 -5.90
CA GLY A 62 7.99 4.52 -4.97
C GLY A 62 7.89 3.05 -5.40
N THR A 63 8.41 2.16 -4.55
CA THR A 63 8.29 0.71 -4.75
C THR A 63 6.97 0.21 -4.21
N TRP A 64 6.17 -0.41 -5.06
CA TRP A 64 4.86 -0.96 -4.71
C TRP A 64 4.98 -2.43 -4.35
N LEU A 65 4.59 -2.76 -3.13
CA LEU A 65 4.64 -4.13 -2.63
C LEU A 65 3.22 -4.70 -2.51
N LEU A 66 3.04 -5.91 -3.01
CA LEU A 66 1.84 -6.71 -2.83
C LEU A 66 2.17 -7.90 -1.92
N MET A 67 1.41 -8.07 -0.85
CA MET A 67 1.52 -9.25 0.00
C MET A 67 1.17 -10.50 -0.81
N LYS A 68 2.05 -11.51 -0.80
CA LYS A 68 1.92 -12.70 -1.63
C LYS A 68 0.76 -13.59 -1.23
N ASN A 69 0.51 -13.70 0.06
CA ASN A 69 -0.55 -14.54 0.61
C ASN A 69 -1.62 -13.70 1.31
N ILE A 70 -2.81 -14.26 1.46
CA ILE A 70 -3.87 -13.67 2.29
C ILE A 70 -3.38 -13.69 3.74
N TYR A 71 -3.38 -12.52 4.38
CA TYR A 71 -2.98 -12.40 5.78
C TYR A 71 -4.08 -12.90 6.71
N GLU A 72 -5.30 -12.41 6.51
CA GLU A 72 -6.47 -12.78 7.30
C GLU A 72 -7.77 -12.51 6.54
N ASN A 73 -8.85 -13.11 6.99
CA ASN A 73 -10.20 -12.78 6.57
C ASN A 73 -10.80 -11.74 7.54
N ARG A 74 -11.33 -10.67 6.99
CA ARG A 74 -11.87 -9.58 7.79
C ARG A 74 -13.12 -8.99 7.14
N VAL A 75 -14.06 -8.58 7.96
CA VAL A 75 -15.27 -7.89 7.50
C VAL A 75 -14.89 -6.55 6.87
N TRP A 76 -15.47 -6.27 5.70
CA TRP A 76 -15.29 -5.00 5.00
C TRP A 76 -15.80 -3.82 5.84
N GLN A 77 -17.00 -3.96 6.36
CA GLN A 77 -17.71 -2.94 7.10
C GLN A 77 -18.75 -3.60 8.02
N SER A 78 -18.86 -3.15 9.24
CA SER A 78 -19.84 -3.65 10.23
C SER A 78 -21.27 -3.16 9.97
N GLY A 79 -21.42 -2.07 9.21
CA GLY A 79 -22.70 -1.49 8.80
C GLY A 79 -22.97 -1.66 7.30
N ASN A 80 -24.13 -1.26 6.83
CA ASN A 80 -24.51 -1.33 5.42
C ASN A 80 -24.00 -0.10 4.64
N ILE A 81 -22.65 0.09 4.59
CA ILE A 81 -22.00 1.22 3.93
C ILE A 81 -21.03 0.67 2.89
N ASN A 82 -21.22 1.05 1.63
CA ASN A 82 -20.30 0.68 0.54
C ASN A 82 -19.39 1.85 0.17
N LYS A 83 -18.62 2.36 1.14
CA LYS A 83 -17.68 3.47 0.98
C LYS A 83 -16.32 3.05 1.49
N TYR A 84 -15.35 2.87 0.60
CA TYR A 84 -14.02 2.42 0.99
C TYR A 84 -13.33 3.43 1.92
N GLU A 85 -13.43 4.71 1.63
CA GLU A 85 -12.77 5.78 2.38
C GLU A 85 -13.16 5.88 3.84
N SER A 86 -14.32 5.36 4.20
CA SER A 86 -14.83 5.34 5.59
C SER A 86 -15.10 3.93 6.12
N SER A 87 -14.62 2.90 5.42
CA SER A 87 -14.84 1.51 5.82
C SER A 87 -13.98 1.09 7.02
N ASP A 88 -14.48 0.10 7.76
CA ASP A 88 -13.74 -0.51 8.86
C ASP A 88 -12.43 -1.13 8.37
N ILE A 89 -12.42 -1.73 7.17
CA ILE A 89 -11.21 -2.31 6.59
C ILE A 89 -10.16 -1.25 6.26
N HIS A 90 -10.54 -0.09 5.71
CA HIS A 90 -9.62 1.01 5.44
C HIS A 90 -9.00 1.53 6.74
N THR A 91 -9.83 1.75 7.76
CA THR A 91 -9.38 2.18 9.10
C THR A 91 -8.42 1.15 9.71
N TYR A 92 -8.77 -0.13 9.65
CA TYR A 92 -7.93 -1.21 10.16
C TYR A 92 -6.56 -1.24 9.48
N LEU A 93 -6.51 -1.17 8.15
CA LEU A 93 -5.26 -1.23 7.39
C LEU A 93 -4.32 -0.09 7.75
N ASN A 94 -4.84 1.13 7.93
CA ASN A 94 -4.03 2.32 8.14
C ASN A 94 -3.74 2.64 9.62
N ASN A 95 -4.37 1.92 10.55
CA ASN A 95 -4.10 2.03 11.98
C ASN A 95 -3.55 0.72 12.53
N THR A 96 -4.40 -0.30 12.69
CA THR A 96 -4.02 -1.54 13.38
C THR A 96 -3.00 -2.35 12.60
N PHE A 97 -3.26 -2.64 11.32
CA PHE A 97 -2.38 -3.45 10.51
C PHE A 97 -1.03 -2.75 10.24
N LEU A 98 -1.03 -1.45 10.00
CA LEU A 98 0.18 -0.66 9.85
C LEU A 98 1.10 -0.78 11.07
N ASN A 99 0.54 -0.88 12.26
CA ASN A 99 1.30 -1.01 13.50
C ASN A 99 1.86 -2.42 13.74
N LEU A 100 1.51 -3.40 12.92
CA LEU A 100 2.12 -4.74 12.95
C LEU A 100 3.51 -4.78 12.30
N PHE A 101 3.87 -3.75 11.52
CA PHE A 101 5.22 -3.61 11.00
C PHE A 101 6.17 -3.05 12.06
N GLU A 102 7.43 -3.47 12.02
CA GLU A 102 8.50 -2.85 12.81
C GLU A 102 8.60 -1.35 12.50
N SER A 103 9.03 -0.56 13.48
CA SER A 103 9.04 0.92 13.38
C SER A 103 9.79 1.43 12.14
N ASN A 104 10.97 0.87 11.85
CA ASN A 104 11.77 1.25 10.69
C ASN A 104 11.06 0.98 9.36
N ILE A 105 10.32 -0.13 9.25
CA ILE A 105 9.50 -0.46 8.07
C ILE A 105 8.31 0.46 8.00
N ARG A 106 7.58 0.63 9.10
CA ARG A 106 6.41 1.51 9.18
C ARG A 106 6.74 2.95 8.79
N ASP A 107 7.91 3.45 9.21
CA ASP A 107 8.36 4.81 8.89
C ASP A 107 8.76 4.95 7.41
N ALA A 108 9.22 3.85 6.79
CA ALA A 108 9.52 3.80 5.36
C ALA A 108 8.27 3.70 4.47
N ILE A 109 7.12 3.25 5.02
CA ILE A 109 5.86 3.18 4.29
C ILE A 109 5.33 4.59 4.04
N LYS A 110 5.29 4.99 2.77
CA LYS A 110 4.81 6.31 2.35
C LYS A 110 3.30 6.46 2.53
N GLN A 111 2.90 7.66 2.89
CA GLN A 111 1.51 8.09 2.70
C GLN A 111 1.32 8.53 1.26
N VAL A 112 0.31 8.01 0.59
CA VAL A 112 0.03 8.23 -0.82
C VAL A 112 -1.41 8.64 -1.03
N LYS A 113 -1.69 9.24 -2.20
CA LYS A 113 -3.05 9.57 -2.65
C LYS A 113 -3.41 8.64 -3.80
N LEU A 114 -4.35 7.74 -3.56
CA LEU A 114 -4.78 6.74 -4.55
C LEU A 114 -6.10 7.12 -5.20
N PRO A 115 -6.31 6.76 -6.47
CA PRO A 115 -7.61 6.90 -7.09
C PRO A 115 -8.63 6.03 -6.36
N TYR A 116 -9.82 6.55 -6.17
CA TYR A 116 -10.91 5.83 -5.51
C TYR A 116 -12.27 6.38 -5.96
N ARG A 117 -13.32 5.61 -5.73
CA ARG A 117 -14.68 6.05 -5.96
C ARG A 117 -15.30 6.56 -4.65
N LYS A 118 -15.33 7.87 -4.51
CA LYS A 118 -15.92 8.55 -3.34
C LYS A 118 -17.39 8.20 -3.20
N ASN A 119 -17.84 7.93 -1.99
CA ASN A 119 -19.20 7.49 -1.65
C ASN A 119 -19.59 6.11 -2.19
N GLY A 120 -18.72 5.41 -2.92
CA GLY A 120 -18.96 4.06 -3.42
C GLY A 120 -20.20 3.94 -4.32
N GLY A 121 -20.49 2.72 -4.78
CA GLY A 121 -21.72 2.40 -5.49
C GLY A 121 -22.04 3.26 -6.71
N SER A 122 -23.30 3.22 -7.15
CA SER A 122 -23.79 3.93 -8.34
C SER A 122 -23.86 5.45 -8.17
N GLY A 123 -23.95 5.94 -6.94
CA GLY A 123 -23.97 7.39 -6.63
C GLY A 123 -22.59 7.99 -6.37
N GLY A 124 -21.53 7.19 -6.49
CA GLY A 124 -20.17 7.64 -6.24
C GLY A 124 -19.59 8.47 -7.39
N SER A 125 -18.54 9.22 -7.08
CA SER A 125 -17.73 9.97 -8.05
C SER A 125 -16.28 9.52 -7.98
N ASP A 126 -15.63 9.40 -9.13
CA ASP A 126 -14.21 9.07 -9.20
C ASP A 126 -13.36 10.25 -8.74
N GLN A 127 -12.41 9.97 -7.87
CA GLN A 127 -11.44 10.91 -7.35
C GLN A 127 -10.03 10.39 -7.66
N SER A 128 -9.13 11.28 -8.09
CA SER A 128 -7.79 10.90 -8.50
C SER A 128 -6.79 12.04 -8.31
N GLY A 129 -5.51 11.78 -8.53
CA GLY A 129 -4.45 12.75 -8.40
C GLY A 129 -4.46 13.44 -7.03
N ALA A 130 -4.49 14.75 -7.01
CA ALA A 130 -4.48 15.55 -5.77
C ALA A 130 -5.69 15.30 -4.85
N ASN A 131 -6.81 14.81 -5.42
CA ASN A 131 -8.03 14.47 -4.70
C ASN A 131 -8.10 13.00 -4.29
N GLY A 132 -7.04 12.23 -4.54
CA GLY A 132 -6.97 10.82 -4.19
C GLY A 132 -7.10 10.57 -2.69
N LEU A 133 -7.46 9.33 -2.33
CA LEU A 133 -7.60 8.88 -0.95
C LEU A 133 -6.22 8.75 -0.30
N LEU A 134 -6.03 9.44 0.82
CA LEU A 134 -4.82 9.32 1.63
C LEU A 134 -4.79 7.97 2.35
N CYS A 135 -3.74 7.19 2.10
CA CYS A 135 -3.52 5.93 2.80
C CYS A 135 -2.03 5.54 2.77
N LYS A 136 -1.65 4.61 3.62
CA LYS A 136 -0.33 3.96 3.63
C LYS A 136 -0.43 2.51 3.17
N ILE A 137 -1.51 1.82 3.55
CA ILE A 137 -1.80 0.44 3.18
C ILE A 137 -3.22 0.40 2.62
N PHE A 138 -3.40 -0.33 1.52
CA PHE A 138 -4.68 -0.33 0.79
C PHE A 138 -4.96 -1.69 0.15
N LEU A 139 -6.21 -1.92 -0.18
CA LEU A 139 -6.65 -3.04 -0.99
C LEU A 139 -6.51 -2.68 -2.49
N LEU A 140 -6.28 -3.70 -3.31
CA LEU A 140 -6.34 -3.54 -4.76
C LEU A 140 -7.74 -3.13 -5.19
N SER A 141 -7.83 -2.14 -6.05
CA SER A 141 -9.06 -1.71 -6.70
C SER A 141 -9.03 -2.00 -8.21
N GLY A 142 -10.11 -1.72 -8.91
CA GLY A 142 -10.15 -1.81 -10.37
C GLY A 142 -9.12 -0.92 -11.06
N TYR A 143 -8.66 0.15 -10.43
CA TYR A 143 -7.62 1.02 -10.98
C TYR A 143 -6.24 0.36 -11.05
N GLU A 144 -5.94 -0.59 -10.15
CA GLU A 144 -4.66 -1.31 -10.09
C GLU A 144 -4.68 -2.63 -10.87
N ILE A 145 -5.83 -3.18 -11.17
CA ILE A 145 -5.94 -4.49 -11.83
C ILE A 145 -6.45 -4.40 -13.28
N GLY A 146 -6.93 -3.24 -13.74
CA GLY A 146 -7.39 -2.98 -15.11
C GLY A 146 -8.86 -3.23 -15.32
#